data_d48145d332d2192df3693cddc7e623b3
#
_entry.id   d48145d332d2192df3693cddc7e623b3
#
_cell.length_a   1.000
_cell.length_b   1.000
_cell.length_c   1.000
_cell.angle_alpha   90.00
_cell.angle_beta   90.00
_cell.angle_gamma   90.00
#
_symmetry.space_group_name_H-M   'P 1'
#
loop_
_entity.id
_entity.type
_entity.pdbx_description
1 polymer ?
#
loop_
_entity_poly.entity_id
_entity_poly.type
_entity_poly.pdbx_seq_one_letter_code
_entity_poly.pdbx_strand_id
1 'polypeptide(L)'
;MIIEKYNKKKNVKYNIKYEKSRERQGEIWSEKVLDIFWPSICPFCGKVNRGGVCPLCRKAVGKLEIHEPRCLKCGKPIRCEEREFCHDCYNTEHIYERGLSVWLHKPPVNQAIYQLKYHNQRYVAKYFAQEICIKYAEEIRRWRPQALVPVPLHRKRRRKRGYN
;
A
#
# COMPACT_ATOMS: atom_id res chain seq x y z
N MET A 1 11.48 -7.80 -20.98
CA MET A 1 10.74 -9.04 -21.34
C MET A 1 10.79 -10.16 -20.28
N ILE A 2 11.93 -10.40 -19.61
CA ILE A 2 12.05 -11.45 -18.55
C ILE A 2 11.41 -10.99 -17.22
N ILE A 3 11.48 -9.71 -16.89
CA ILE A 3 10.95 -9.13 -15.66
C ILE A 3 9.41 -9.09 -15.67
N GLU A 4 8.78 -8.81 -16.80
CA GLU A 4 7.31 -8.82 -16.92
C GLU A 4 6.69 -10.22 -16.73
N LYS A 5 7.33 -11.27 -17.27
CA LYS A 5 6.87 -12.66 -17.07
C LYS A 5 7.04 -13.11 -15.61
N TYR A 6 8.05 -12.60 -14.92
CA TYR A 6 8.31 -12.93 -13.51
C TYR A 6 7.28 -12.29 -12.58
N ASN A 7 6.91 -11.03 -12.82
CA ASN A 7 5.88 -10.33 -12.05
C ASN A 7 4.48 -10.92 -12.27
N LYS A 8 4.14 -11.36 -13.48
CA LYS A 8 2.87 -12.01 -13.79
C LYS A 8 2.71 -13.35 -13.04
N LYS A 9 3.78 -14.16 -12.97
CA LYS A 9 3.79 -15.45 -12.23
C LYS A 9 3.71 -15.27 -10.71
N LYS A 10 4.29 -14.20 -10.13
CA LYS A 10 4.22 -13.94 -8.69
C LYS A 10 2.87 -13.39 -8.25
N ASN A 11 2.24 -12.52 -9.04
CA ASN A 11 0.88 -12.05 -8.77
C ASN A 11 -0.12 -13.21 -8.72
N VAL A 12 0.02 -14.19 -9.62
CA VAL A 12 -0.80 -15.40 -9.62
C VAL A 12 -0.53 -16.26 -8.37
N LYS A 13 0.73 -16.42 -7.94
CA LYS A 13 1.06 -17.21 -6.72
C LYS A 13 0.61 -16.53 -5.41
N TYR A 14 0.64 -15.21 -5.33
CA TYR A 14 0.21 -14.47 -4.13
C TYR A 14 -1.32 -14.48 -4.00
N ASN A 15 -2.05 -14.28 -5.10
CA ASN A 15 -3.50 -14.44 -5.13
C ASN A 15 -3.93 -15.87 -4.79
N ILE A 16 -3.25 -16.89 -5.35
CA ILE A 16 -3.53 -18.31 -5.06
C ILE A 16 -3.24 -18.64 -3.58
N LYS A 17 -2.23 -18.05 -2.96
CA LYS A 17 -1.90 -18.30 -1.55
C LYS A 17 -2.87 -17.60 -0.60
N TYR A 18 -3.41 -16.45 -1.00
CA TYR A 18 -4.44 -15.71 -0.26
C TYR A 18 -5.81 -16.40 -0.39
N GLU A 19 -6.16 -16.87 -1.56
CA GLU A 19 -7.36 -17.68 -1.78
C GLU A 19 -7.27 -19.05 -1.08
N LYS A 20 -6.13 -19.75 -1.15
CA LYS A 20 -5.93 -21.04 -0.45
C LYS A 20 -5.87 -20.95 1.07
N SER A 21 -5.50 -19.81 1.66
CA SER A 21 -5.64 -19.60 3.11
C SER A 21 -7.09 -19.35 3.53
N ARG A 22 -7.94 -18.91 2.60
CA ARG A 22 -9.38 -18.78 2.78
C ARG A 22 -10.12 -20.12 2.65
N GLU A 23 -9.64 -21.03 1.80
CA GLU A 23 -10.26 -22.34 1.54
C GLU A 23 -10.00 -23.40 2.63
N ARG A 24 -9.07 -23.14 3.58
CA ARG A 24 -8.63 -24.15 4.56
C ARG A 24 -9.38 -24.17 5.89
N GLN A 25 -10.44 -23.40 6.03
CA GLN A 25 -11.26 -23.47 7.24
C GLN A 25 -12.73 -23.59 6.86
N GLY A 26 -13.40 -24.59 7.43
CA GLY A 26 -14.81 -24.92 7.22
C GLY A 26 -15.81 -23.88 7.72
N GLU A 27 -15.59 -22.59 7.42
CA GLU A 27 -16.33 -21.43 7.92
C GLU A 27 -17.23 -20.78 6.84
N ILE A 28 -17.62 -21.55 5.82
CA ILE A 28 -18.34 -21.00 4.65
C ILE A 28 -19.69 -20.35 5.01
N TRP A 29 -20.31 -20.74 6.13
CA TRP A 29 -21.61 -20.21 6.53
C TRP A 29 -21.50 -18.96 7.41
N SER A 30 -20.51 -18.88 8.31
CA SER A 30 -20.33 -17.72 9.19
C SER A 30 -19.82 -16.48 8.43
N GLU A 31 -18.92 -16.66 7.45
CA GLU A 31 -18.40 -15.56 6.64
C GLU A 31 -19.48 -14.92 5.75
N LYS A 32 -20.37 -15.72 5.14
CA LYS A 32 -21.49 -15.19 4.34
C LYS A 32 -22.50 -14.40 5.18
N VAL A 33 -22.77 -14.86 6.39
CA VAL A 33 -23.66 -14.16 7.33
C VAL A 33 -23.00 -12.87 7.84
N LEU A 34 -21.71 -12.91 8.16
CA LEU A 34 -20.93 -11.73 8.54
C LEU A 34 -20.82 -10.70 7.40
N ASP A 35 -20.69 -11.14 6.15
CA ASP A 35 -20.64 -10.25 4.97
C ASP A 35 -21.99 -9.52 4.73
N ILE A 36 -23.12 -10.05 5.24
CA ILE A 36 -24.42 -9.37 5.19
C ILE A 36 -24.46 -8.21 6.19
N PHE A 37 -23.98 -8.43 7.43
CA PHE A 37 -23.99 -7.42 8.50
C PHE A 37 -22.77 -6.50 8.46
N TRP A 38 -21.62 -6.96 7.90
CA TRP A 38 -20.37 -6.23 7.80
C TRP A 38 -19.75 -6.33 6.40
N PRO A 39 -20.40 -5.74 5.40
CA PRO A 39 -19.91 -5.86 4.03
C PRO A 39 -18.55 -5.19 3.87
N SER A 40 -17.67 -5.85 3.10
CA SER A 40 -16.39 -5.26 2.71
C SER A 40 -16.61 -3.97 1.94
N ILE A 41 -15.86 -2.93 2.28
CA ILE A 41 -15.95 -1.60 1.66
C ILE A 41 -14.67 -1.23 0.95
N CYS A 42 -14.80 -0.49 -0.14
CA CYS A 42 -13.66 0.01 -0.89
C CYS A 42 -12.83 0.99 -0.05
N PRO A 43 -11.50 0.77 0.12
CA PRO A 43 -10.66 1.62 0.97
C PRO A 43 -10.50 3.05 0.45
N PHE A 44 -10.89 3.34 -0.79
CA PHE A 44 -10.74 4.65 -1.40
C PHE A 44 -12.03 5.47 -1.43
N CYS A 45 -13.16 4.86 -1.77
CA CYS A 45 -14.43 5.59 -1.91
C CYS A 45 -15.49 5.23 -0.86
N GLY A 46 -15.22 4.25 0.02
CA GLY A 46 -16.15 3.81 1.04
C GLY A 46 -17.40 3.05 0.54
N LYS A 47 -17.54 2.82 -0.75
CA LYS A 47 -18.66 2.05 -1.31
C LYS A 47 -18.51 0.57 -0.99
N VAL A 48 -19.62 -0.09 -0.73
CA VAL A 48 -19.66 -1.54 -0.54
C VAL A 48 -19.12 -2.24 -1.78
N ASN A 49 -18.12 -3.11 -1.59
CA ASN A 49 -17.52 -3.89 -2.67
C ASN A 49 -16.86 -5.15 -2.12
N ARG A 50 -17.44 -6.30 -2.35
CA ARG A 50 -16.96 -7.61 -1.86
C ARG A 50 -15.56 -7.99 -2.34
N GLY A 51 -15.08 -7.39 -3.41
CA GLY A 51 -13.75 -7.61 -3.98
C GLY A 51 -12.64 -6.67 -3.45
N GLY A 52 -12.86 -5.96 -2.33
CA GLY A 52 -11.90 -4.98 -1.80
C GLY A 52 -11.95 -3.65 -2.55
N VAL A 53 -10.97 -3.33 -3.40
CA VAL A 53 -10.97 -2.09 -4.19
C VAL A 53 -11.93 -2.19 -5.37
N CYS A 54 -12.89 -1.27 -5.46
CA CYS A 54 -13.84 -1.24 -6.57
C CYS A 54 -13.15 -0.93 -7.92
N PRO A 55 -13.72 -1.35 -9.06
CA PRO A 55 -13.08 -1.19 -10.38
C PRO A 55 -12.72 0.26 -10.72
N LEU A 56 -13.59 1.21 -10.39
CA LEU A 56 -13.34 2.64 -10.62
C LEU A 56 -12.14 3.15 -9.84
N CYS A 57 -12.05 2.82 -8.54
CA CYS A 57 -10.93 3.21 -7.71
C CYS A 57 -9.64 2.49 -8.12
N ARG A 58 -9.72 1.22 -8.50
CA ARG A 58 -8.57 0.47 -9.00
C ARG A 58 -7.96 1.15 -10.23
N LYS A 59 -8.78 1.56 -11.19
CA LYS A 59 -8.34 2.31 -12.37
C LYS A 59 -7.74 3.67 -12.00
N ALA A 60 -8.37 4.40 -11.07
CA ALA A 60 -7.90 5.71 -10.63
C ALA A 60 -6.57 5.63 -9.88
N VAL A 61 -6.42 4.65 -8.98
CA VAL A 61 -5.20 4.43 -8.19
C VAL A 61 -4.05 3.92 -9.06
N GLY A 62 -4.33 3.04 -10.04
CA GLY A 62 -3.33 2.57 -10.99
C GLY A 62 -2.66 3.71 -11.78
N LYS A 63 -3.39 4.78 -12.09
CA LYS A 63 -2.82 5.99 -12.74
C LYS A 63 -1.89 6.80 -11.82
N LEU A 64 -1.95 6.58 -10.52
CA LEU A 64 -1.15 7.27 -9.53
C LEU A 64 0.06 6.44 -9.08
N GLU A 65 0.20 5.25 -9.60
CA GLU A 65 1.33 4.39 -9.28
C GLU A 65 2.63 5.01 -9.75
N ILE A 66 3.64 4.97 -8.88
CA ILE A 66 4.96 5.50 -9.20
C ILE A 66 5.77 4.41 -9.89
N HIS A 67 6.17 4.70 -11.12
CA HIS A 67 7.06 3.88 -11.94
C HIS A 67 8.44 4.53 -12.06
N GLU A 68 9.39 3.84 -12.64
CA GLU A 68 10.67 4.43 -13.03
C GLU A 68 10.48 5.46 -14.16
N PRO A 69 11.28 6.53 -14.22
CA PRO A 69 12.39 6.84 -13.32
C PRO A 69 11.91 7.48 -11.99
N ARG A 70 12.54 7.07 -10.90
CA ARG A 70 12.26 7.57 -9.55
C ARG A 70 13.54 7.93 -8.81
N CYS A 71 13.45 8.88 -7.89
CA CYS A 71 14.56 9.28 -7.03
C CYS A 71 15.06 8.10 -6.19
N LEU A 72 16.35 7.78 -6.29
CA LEU A 72 16.97 6.67 -5.54
C LEU A 72 16.95 6.91 -4.02
N LYS A 73 16.88 8.16 -3.58
CA LYS A 73 16.85 8.51 -2.15
C LYS A 73 15.44 8.43 -1.55
N CYS A 74 14.44 9.10 -2.14
CA CYS A 74 13.10 9.23 -1.53
C CYS A 74 11.96 8.51 -2.27
N GLY A 75 12.24 7.91 -3.44
CA GLY A 75 11.23 7.22 -4.24
C GLY A 75 10.22 8.11 -4.95
N LYS A 76 10.40 9.46 -4.94
CA LYS A 76 9.57 10.41 -5.69
C LYS A 76 9.81 10.21 -7.20
N PRO A 77 8.78 10.32 -8.08
CA PRO A 77 9.00 10.26 -9.52
C PRO A 77 9.85 11.45 -9.98
N ILE A 78 10.74 11.20 -10.90
CA ILE A 78 11.56 12.20 -11.59
C ILE A 78 11.25 12.17 -13.08
N ARG A 79 11.46 13.29 -13.78
CA ARG A 79 11.13 13.43 -15.20
C ARG A 79 12.28 13.03 -16.14
N CYS A 80 13.48 12.95 -15.59
CA CYS A 80 14.70 12.72 -16.36
C CYS A 80 15.37 11.43 -15.90
N GLU A 81 15.58 10.51 -16.81
CA GLU A 81 16.22 9.21 -16.53
C GLU A 81 17.71 9.36 -16.15
N GLU A 82 18.35 10.44 -16.61
CA GLU A 82 19.76 10.73 -16.31
C GLU A 82 19.98 11.20 -14.87
N ARG A 83 18.90 11.56 -14.15
CA ARG A 83 18.98 12.03 -12.77
C ARG A 83 18.68 10.91 -11.79
N GLU A 84 19.61 10.66 -10.89
CA GLU A 84 19.43 9.71 -9.79
C GLU A 84 18.59 10.29 -8.64
N PHE A 85 18.64 11.62 -8.43
CA PHE A 85 17.99 12.29 -7.29
C PHE A 85 17.02 13.37 -7.76
N CYS A 86 15.91 13.52 -7.05
CA CYS A 86 15.02 14.66 -7.24
C CYS A 86 15.69 15.96 -6.71
N HIS A 87 15.15 17.10 -7.11
CA HIS A 87 15.69 18.40 -6.71
C HIS A 87 15.84 18.53 -5.18
N ASP A 88 14.85 18.07 -4.41
CA ASP A 88 14.89 18.18 -2.95
C ASP A 88 16.02 17.33 -2.35
N CYS A 89 16.17 16.09 -2.81
CA CYS A 89 17.20 15.17 -2.31
C CYS A 89 18.61 15.51 -2.80
N TYR A 90 18.72 16.22 -3.91
CA TYR A 90 20.01 16.74 -4.39
C TYR A 90 20.51 17.90 -3.51
N ASN A 91 19.61 18.76 -3.06
CA ASN A 91 19.92 19.97 -2.29
C ASN A 91 19.84 19.78 -0.76
N THR A 92 19.38 18.63 -0.29
CA THR A 92 19.19 18.39 1.14
C THR A 92 19.81 17.06 1.54
N GLU A 93 20.68 17.11 2.52
CA GLU A 93 21.23 15.89 3.12
C GLU A 93 20.17 15.19 3.97
N HIS A 94 20.03 13.88 3.77
CA HIS A 94 19.10 13.03 4.51
C HIS A 94 19.85 11.93 5.25
N ILE A 95 19.55 11.76 6.52
CA ILE A 95 20.17 10.72 7.37
C ILE A 95 19.69 9.30 7.05
N TYR A 96 18.50 9.14 6.41
CA TYR A 96 18.04 7.83 5.97
C TYR A 96 18.71 7.43 4.65
N GLU A 97 18.91 6.14 4.47
CA GLU A 97 19.59 5.61 3.30
C GLU A 97 18.69 5.66 2.05
N ARG A 98 17.48 5.12 2.16
CA ARG A 98 16.55 5.01 1.03
C ARG A 98 15.10 5.05 1.46
N GLY A 99 14.25 5.63 0.61
CA GLY A 99 12.80 5.65 0.75
C GLY A 99 12.11 4.99 -0.44
N LEU A 100 10.94 4.39 -0.21
CA LEU A 100 10.09 3.80 -1.23
C LEU A 100 8.72 4.47 -1.22
N SER A 101 8.17 4.69 -2.40
CA SER A 101 6.84 5.28 -2.58
C SER A 101 6.03 4.47 -3.57
N VAL A 102 4.79 4.12 -3.20
CA VAL A 102 3.91 3.32 -4.07
C VAL A 102 3.11 4.22 -5.00
N TRP A 103 2.51 5.29 -4.47
CA TRP A 103 1.62 6.17 -5.20
C TRP A 103 1.92 7.64 -4.99
N LEU A 104 1.50 8.44 -5.95
CA LEU A 104 1.41 9.89 -5.80
C LEU A 104 0.38 10.23 -4.73
N HIS A 105 0.68 11.21 -3.88
CA HIS A 105 -0.22 11.71 -2.83
C HIS A 105 -1.32 12.63 -3.42
N LYS A 106 -2.19 12.05 -4.26
CA LYS A 106 -3.32 12.70 -4.92
C LYS A 106 -4.62 11.93 -4.66
N PRO A 107 -5.80 12.53 -4.90
CA PRO A 107 -7.06 11.77 -4.83
C PRO A 107 -7.05 10.58 -5.81
N PRO A 108 -7.54 9.40 -5.40
CA PRO A 108 -8.20 9.08 -4.13
C PRO A 108 -7.24 8.61 -3.00
N VAL A 109 -5.92 8.49 -3.25
CA VAL A 109 -4.95 7.94 -2.28
C VAL A 109 -4.86 8.79 -1.02
N ASN A 110 -4.72 10.12 -1.16
CA ASN A 110 -4.65 11.03 -0.02
C ASN A 110 -5.95 11.03 0.81
N GLN A 111 -7.12 10.85 0.17
CA GLN A 111 -8.41 10.72 0.85
C GLN A 111 -8.44 9.44 1.70
N ALA A 112 -7.98 8.31 1.16
CA ALA A 112 -7.90 7.06 1.93
C ALA A 112 -6.95 7.18 3.13
N ILE A 113 -5.80 7.86 2.97
CA ILE A 113 -4.88 8.16 4.08
C ILE A 113 -5.55 9.05 5.13
N TYR A 114 -6.36 10.02 4.71
CA TYR A 114 -7.11 10.88 5.61
C TYR A 114 -8.15 10.07 6.41
N GLN A 115 -8.91 9.19 5.75
CA GLN A 115 -9.86 8.30 6.38
C GLN A 115 -9.18 7.38 7.42
N LEU A 116 -8.03 6.81 7.08
CA LEU A 116 -7.21 6.05 8.01
C LEU A 116 -6.80 6.92 9.22
N LYS A 117 -6.31 8.13 8.99
CA LYS A 117 -5.75 8.97 10.07
C LYS A 117 -6.80 9.58 11.00
N TYR A 118 -8.00 9.91 10.51
CA TYR A 118 -8.96 10.75 11.22
C TYR A 118 -10.35 10.12 11.41
N HIS A 119 -10.67 9.08 10.65
CA HIS A 119 -11.99 8.43 10.69
C HIS A 119 -11.94 6.96 11.11
N ASN A 120 -10.82 6.53 11.72
CA ASN A 120 -10.64 5.17 12.28
C ASN A 120 -10.84 4.03 11.25
N GLN A 121 -10.69 4.30 9.97
CA GLN A 121 -10.85 3.28 8.91
C GLN A 121 -9.59 2.43 8.76
N ARG A 122 -9.33 1.57 9.74
CA ARG A 122 -8.10 0.78 9.85
C ARG A 122 -7.90 -0.25 8.74
N TYR A 123 -8.98 -0.70 8.10
CA TYR A 123 -8.91 -1.63 6.97
C TYR A 123 -8.10 -1.06 5.79
N VAL A 124 -8.06 0.27 5.64
CA VAL A 124 -7.21 0.96 4.65
C VAL A 124 -5.73 0.63 4.85
N ALA A 125 -5.27 0.52 6.10
CA ALA A 125 -3.88 0.17 6.39
C ALA A 125 -3.52 -1.23 5.90
N LYS A 126 -4.45 -2.20 6.06
CA LYS A 126 -4.25 -3.56 5.56
C LYS A 126 -4.04 -3.58 4.05
N TYR A 127 -4.86 -2.84 3.31
CA TYR A 127 -4.70 -2.72 1.87
C TYR A 127 -3.35 -2.09 1.49
N PHE A 128 -2.98 -0.99 2.12
CA PHE A 128 -1.70 -0.32 1.85
C PHE A 128 -0.49 -1.21 2.16
N ALA A 129 -0.53 -1.94 3.27
CA ALA A 129 0.51 -2.89 3.62
C ALA A 129 0.65 -4.01 2.58
N GLN A 130 -0.47 -4.54 2.08
CA GLN A 130 -0.47 -5.54 1.02
C GLN A 130 0.17 -5.02 -0.27
N GLU A 131 -0.17 -3.82 -0.70
CA GLU A 131 0.41 -3.23 -1.91
C GLU A 131 1.92 -2.95 -1.77
N ILE A 132 2.36 -2.48 -0.60
CA ILE A 132 3.79 -2.32 -0.29
C ILE A 132 4.51 -3.67 -0.39
N CYS A 133 3.92 -4.72 0.20
CA CYS A 133 4.50 -6.07 0.14
C CYS A 133 4.53 -6.62 -1.30
N ILE A 134 3.48 -6.39 -2.09
CA ILE A 134 3.44 -6.84 -3.49
C ILE A 134 4.54 -6.15 -4.30
N LYS A 135 4.66 -4.83 -4.14
CA LYS A 135 5.56 -4.02 -4.97
C LYS A 135 7.02 -4.13 -4.55
N TYR A 136 7.29 -4.16 -3.25
CA TYR A 136 8.64 -3.97 -2.70
C TYR A 136 9.17 -5.12 -1.85
N ALA A 137 8.51 -6.28 -1.82
CA ALA A 137 8.96 -7.41 -0.99
C ALA A 137 10.42 -7.80 -1.24
N GLU A 138 10.87 -7.78 -2.47
CA GLU A 138 12.25 -8.16 -2.82
C GLU A 138 13.27 -7.10 -2.41
N GLU A 139 12.94 -5.82 -2.60
CA GLU A 139 13.80 -4.72 -2.15
C GLU A 139 13.93 -4.71 -0.63
N ILE A 140 12.80 -4.87 0.08
CA ILE A 140 12.80 -4.95 1.56
C ILE A 140 13.60 -6.15 2.05
N ARG A 141 13.49 -7.32 1.39
CA ARG A 141 14.30 -8.49 1.76
C ARG A 141 15.80 -8.26 1.53
N ARG A 142 16.17 -7.57 0.44
CA ARG A 142 17.58 -7.22 0.18
C ARG A 142 18.16 -6.28 1.24
N TRP A 143 17.34 -5.39 1.80
CA TRP A 143 17.77 -4.50 2.88
C TRP A 143 18.03 -5.23 4.20
N ARG A 144 17.49 -6.45 4.38
CA ARG A 144 17.61 -7.25 5.60
C ARG A 144 17.30 -6.45 6.87
N PRO A 145 16.12 -5.77 6.97
CA PRO A 145 15.82 -4.93 8.11
C PRO A 145 15.82 -5.76 9.39
N GLN A 146 16.50 -5.28 10.43
CA GLN A 146 16.55 -5.93 11.74
C GLN A 146 15.33 -5.57 12.59
N ALA A 147 14.69 -4.42 12.31
CA ALA A 147 13.51 -3.97 13.04
C ALA A 147 12.61 -3.10 12.17
N LEU A 148 11.31 -3.08 12.50
CA LEU A 148 10.33 -2.14 11.96
C LEU A 148 10.05 -1.11 13.03
N VAL A 149 10.42 0.13 12.77
CA VAL A 149 10.22 1.24 13.71
C VAL A 149 9.16 2.20 13.16
N PRO A 150 7.96 2.23 13.75
CA PRO A 150 6.94 3.18 13.34
C PRO A 150 7.31 4.60 13.78
N VAL A 151 6.99 5.60 12.94
CA VAL A 151 7.12 7.00 13.33
C VAL A 151 6.15 7.29 14.48
N PRO A 152 6.62 7.70 15.69
CA PRO A 152 5.76 7.85 16.84
C PRO A 152 4.84 9.07 16.68
N LEU A 153 3.60 8.91 17.09
CA LEU A 153 2.65 10.02 17.20
C LEU A 153 2.82 10.77 18.52
N HIS A 154 2.66 12.08 18.45
CA HIS A 154 2.55 12.90 19.66
C HIS A 154 1.38 12.41 20.55
N ARG A 155 1.56 12.41 21.88
CA ARG A 155 0.61 11.86 22.88
C ARG A 155 -0.86 12.29 22.65
N LYS A 156 -1.13 13.58 22.38
CA LYS A 156 -2.48 14.10 22.12
C LYS A 156 -3.09 13.48 20.87
N ARG A 157 -2.31 13.34 19.79
CA ARG A 157 -2.77 12.71 18.52
C ARG A 157 -3.04 11.23 18.70
N ARG A 158 -2.18 10.52 19.42
CA ARG A 158 -2.35 9.09 19.73
C ARG A 158 -3.62 8.85 20.55
N ARG A 159 -3.91 9.68 21.57
CA ARG A 159 -5.15 9.59 22.35
C ARG A 159 -6.39 9.81 21.47
N LYS A 160 -6.37 10.83 20.60
CA LYS A 160 -7.50 11.12 19.70
C LYS A 160 -7.71 10.03 18.64
N ARG A 161 -6.63 9.46 18.11
CA ARG A 161 -6.68 8.44 17.04
C ARG A 161 -6.93 7.03 17.57
N GLY A 162 -6.46 6.71 18.78
CA GLY A 162 -6.56 5.38 19.39
C GLY A 162 -5.48 4.39 18.92
N TYR A 163 -4.63 4.75 17.97
CA TYR A 163 -3.53 3.92 17.44
C TYR A 163 -2.42 4.78 16.86
N ASN A 164 -1.26 4.13 16.58
CA ASN A 164 -0.13 4.75 15.90
C ASN A 164 -0.05 4.22 14.47
#